data_f83ceb0a5f8d406aaf635e31c1a54faa
#
_entry.id   f83ceb0a5f8d406aaf635e31c1a54faa
#
_cell.length_a   1.000
_cell.length_b   1.000
_cell.length_c   1.000
_cell.angle_alpha   90.00
_cell.angle_beta   90.00
_cell.angle_gamma   90.00
#
_symmetry.space_group_name_H-M   'P 1'
#
loop_
_entity.id
_entity.type
_entity.pdbx_description
1 polymer ?
#
loop_
_entity_poly.entity_id
_entity_poly.type
_entity_poly.pdbx_seq_one_letter_code
_entity_poly.pdbx_strand_id
1 'polypeptide(L)'
;MPRSRSRYIPSLDGLRAFAVLAVILYHLNANWAPGGLLGVTVFFVLSGYLITGLLIEEWKSTKTIDLKNFWLRRARRLVPAIVFLLLCILVLTTLFNHELLTKMRPDIIPSLFFYSNWHYIFSNLSYFDALGAPSPLTHFWSLAIEEQFYLVWPLILLALFKARTTKKAFCRIIIVLAAISALAMALLFDPAADPSRVYYGTDTRAFSLLIGAWLAFVWPSTQFAQQSAKLPRKTFFALNGCGIGAGIGLICLVAFTNGFSPFLYRGGILLASLCTAVMIAVAVHPQSLLSKGFAARPLVWVGKRSYGLYLWHYPLLLLMNPRNYTGETSPLMYLAQFAIIVACAAFSYRFIENPVRHGAIGKFIKAVRAGSIALPIYLRQHSVPVFAATLLTVIAIGGLIFVPPTAAIGGLDELKANSNTQATPPPPPPEVTNAYDILLIGDSVSVRTIPYFEETFPGGAIDSAINRQLVAGTQIYNHYKDAGVVGTIVVFALGTNGPVTDEDLDELLNTVGADKSIYLVNTRCPDSWEEANNATIARATQRHGNVTLIDWFSLSANHDEYFDGDGTHLTEEAAQIYTAMIQQATAEDMKVVLDNKAKAEAARQEAYSVADQAAQEKEQAAA
;
A
#
# COMPACT_ATOMS: atom_id res chain seq x y z
N MET A 1 18.42 41.58 16.70
CA MET A 1 19.03 41.21 15.42
C MET A 1 17.96 40.66 14.49
N PRO A 2 17.86 41.09 13.24
CA PRO A 2 16.86 40.56 12.32
C PRO A 2 17.11 39.05 12.14
N ARG A 3 16.07 38.21 12.37
CA ARG A 3 16.10 36.78 12.08
C ARG A 3 16.51 36.59 10.62
N SER A 4 17.64 35.93 10.37
CA SER A 4 18.00 35.45 9.03
C SER A 4 16.80 34.67 8.49
N ARG A 5 16.08 35.24 7.52
CA ARG A 5 15.00 34.52 6.87
C ARG A 5 15.64 33.43 6.03
N SER A 6 15.39 32.16 6.38
CA SER A 6 15.72 31.02 5.53
C SER A 6 15.28 31.35 4.09
N ARG A 7 16.21 31.22 3.16
CA ARG A 7 15.95 31.54 1.74
C ARG A 7 14.92 30.56 1.19
N TYR A 8 13.80 31.09 0.71
CA TYR A 8 12.82 30.29 -0.05
C TYR A 8 13.46 29.77 -1.35
N ILE A 9 13.35 28.46 -1.61
CA ILE A 9 13.94 27.76 -2.76
C ILE A 9 12.82 27.18 -3.63
N PRO A 10 12.39 27.88 -4.71
CA PRO A 10 11.25 27.46 -5.53
C PRO A 10 11.41 26.05 -6.17
N SER A 11 12.63 25.64 -6.49
CA SER A 11 12.92 24.34 -7.10
C SER A 11 12.55 23.15 -6.20
N LEU A 12 12.57 23.31 -4.87
CA LEU A 12 12.12 22.26 -3.95
C LEU A 12 10.59 22.11 -3.97
N ASP A 13 9.84 23.19 -4.24
CA ASP A 13 8.40 23.05 -4.48
C ASP A 13 8.14 22.33 -5.81
N GLY A 14 8.96 22.59 -6.85
CA GLY A 14 8.87 21.83 -8.11
C GLY A 14 9.14 20.31 -7.91
N LEU A 15 10.10 19.97 -7.07
CA LEU A 15 10.34 18.55 -6.75
C LEU A 15 9.18 17.93 -5.95
N ARG A 16 8.52 18.71 -5.08
CA ARG A 16 7.27 18.28 -4.40
C ARG A 16 6.13 18.09 -5.40
N ALA A 17 6.06 18.91 -6.47
CA ALA A 17 5.08 18.72 -7.52
C ALA A 17 5.27 17.38 -8.23
N PHE A 18 6.51 17.04 -8.59
CA PHE A 18 6.83 15.72 -9.15
C PHE A 18 6.36 14.60 -8.21
N ALA A 19 6.70 14.69 -6.92
CA ALA A 19 6.37 13.68 -5.92
C ALA A 19 4.85 13.45 -5.79
N VAL A 20 4.07 14.53 -5.66
CA VAL A 20 2.61 14.38 -5.50
C VAL A 20 1.94 13.89 -6.78
N LEU A 21 2.42 14.29 -7.95
CA LEU A 21 1.89 13.80 -9.23
C LEU A 21 2.16 12.31 -9.41
N ALA A 22 3.37 11.81 -9.05
CA ALA A 22 3.66 10.40 -9.07
C ALA A 22 2.70 9.58 -8.17
N VAL A 23 2.44 10.07 -6.94
CA VAL A 23 1.48 9.43 -6.03
C VAL A 23 0.06 9.43 -6.58
N ILE A 24 -0.39 10.53 -7.17
CA ILE A 24 -1.75 10.62 -7.75
C ILE A 24 -1.87 9.66 -8.94
N LEU A 25 -0.86 9.58 -9.82
CA LEU A 25 -0.84 8.67 -10.96
C LEU A 25 -0.88 7.19 -10.51
N TYR A 26 -0.17 6.86 -9.44
CA TYR A 26 -0.23 5.52 -8.83
C TYR A 26 -1.65 5.16 -8.39
N HIS A 27 -2.34 6.06 -7.67
CA HIS A 27 -3.71 5.80 -7.20
C HIS A 27 -4.79 5.96 -8.29
N LEU A 28 -4.43 6.51 -9.45
CA LEU A 28 -5.25 6.48 -10.66
C LEU A 28 -5.05 5.18 -11.47
N ASN A 29 -4.26 4.23 -10.96
CA ASN A 29 -3.89 2.98 -11.66
C ASN A 29 -3.28 3.22 -13.05
N ALA A 30 -2.42 4.25 -13.16
CA ALA A 30 -1.74 4.54 -14.42
C ALA A 30 -0.70 3.46 -14.73
N ASN A 31 -0.97 2.57 -15.70
CA ASN A 31 -0.13 1.41 -16.06
C ASN A 31 1.33 1.76 -16.39
N TRP A 32 1.60 3.01 -16.82
CA TRP A 32 2.96 3.50 -17.09
C TRP A 32 3.70 4.08 -15.88
N ALA A 33 3.07 4.11 -14.70
CA ALA A 33 3.66 4.63 -13.47
C ALA A 33 3.39 3.72 -12.24
N PRO A 34 3.60 2.39 -12.34
CA PRO A 34 3.28 1.46 -11.25
C PRO A 34 4.12 1.69 -9.99
N GLY A 35 5.31 2.31 -10.11
CA GLY A 35 6.16 2.72 -9.00
C GLY A 35 5.88 4.12 -8.46
N GLY A 36 4.76 4.75 -8.80
CA GLY A 36 4.41 6.10 -8.35
C GLY A 36 4.31 6.26 -6.82
N LEU A 37 4.12 5.15 -6.09
CA LEU A 37 4.23 5.08 -4.63
C LEU A 37 5.58 5.63 -4.10
N LEU A 38 6.65 5.64 -4.91
CA LEU A 38 7.95 6.23 -4.59
C LEU A 38 7.91 7.75 -4.43
N GLY A 39 6.84 8.42 -4.86
CA GLY A 39 6.62 9.84 -4.56
C GLY A 39 6.60 10.13 -3.06
N VAL A 40 6.12 9.20 -2.22
CA VAL A 40 6.19 9.29 -0.75
C VAL A 40 7.65 9.30 -0.28
N THR A 41 8.52 8.47 -0.88
CA THR A 41 9.96 8.45 -0.58
C THR A 41 10.61 9.79 -0.88
N VAL A 42 10.24 10.44 -1.99
CA VAL A 42 10.71 11.79 -2.33
C VAL A 42 10.29 12.80 -1.25
N PHE A 43 9.06 12.73 -0.75
CA PHE A 43 8.59 13.59 0.34
C PHE A 43 9.39 13.36 1.62
N PHE A 44 9.67 12.12 1.99
CA PHE A 44 10.44 11.80 3.19
C PHE A 44 11.86 12.40 3.15
N VAL A 45 12.57 12.25 2.03
CA VAL A 45 13.92 12.84 1.88
C VAL A 45 13.86 14.37 1.92
N LEU A 46 12.87 14.98 1.24
CA LEU A 46 12.65 16.43 1.30
C LEU A 46 12.35 16.93 2.71
N SER A 47 11.52 16.21 3.44
CA SER A 47 11.14 16.54 4.82
C SER A 47 12.32 16.44 5.76
N GLY A 48 13.10 15.37 5.67
CA GLY A 48 14.36 15.23 6.42
C GLY A 48 15.33 16.38 6.17
N TYR A 49 15.52 16.74 4.89
CA TYR A 49 16.41 17.84 4.50
C TYR A 49 15.95 19.20 5.03
N LEU A 50 14.68 19.55 4.78
CA LEU A 50 14.14 20.86 5.11
C LEU A 50 14.06 21.08 6.63
N ILE A 51 13.58 20.09 7.37
CA ILE A 51 13.42 20.21 8.83
C ILE A 51 14.78 20.28 9.51
N THR A 52 15.70 19.42 9.11
CA THR A 52 17.05 19.44 9.68
C THR A 52 17.77 20.75 9.36
N GLY A 53 17.64 21.25 8.12
CA GLY A 53 18.19 22.55 7.74
C GLY A 53 17.67 23.70 8.60
N LEU A 54 16.34 23.75 8.83
CA LEU A 54 15.72 24.76 9.69
C LEU A 54 16.25 24.70 11.14
N LEU A 55 16.39 23.50 11.70
CA LEU A 55 16.87 23.31 13.08
C LEU A 55 18.35 23.68 13.21
N ILE A 56 19.18 23.36 12.20
CA ILE A 56 20.59 23.77 12.16
C ILE A 56 20.72 25.31 12.12
N GLU A 57 19.91 25.97 11.31
CA GLU A 57 19.92 27.44 11.21
C GLU A 57 19.45 28.10 12.50
N GLU A 58 18.39 27.57 13.12
CA GLU A 58 17.92 28.07 14.41
C GLU A 58 19.00 27.90 15.50
N TRP A 59 19.64 26.74 15.60
CA TRP A 59 20.74 26.49 16.52
C TRP A 59 21.94 27.42 16.27
N LYS A 60 22.32 27.65 15.02
CA LYS A 60 23.42 28.55 14.69
C LYS A 60 23.14 29.98 15.13
N SER A 61 21.90 30.44 15.03
CA SER A 61 21.50 31.82 15.33
C SER A 61 21.23 32.07 16.83
N THR A 62 20.64 31.11 17.53
CA THR A 62 20.12 31.29 18.90
C THR A 62 20.78 30.42 19.95
N LYS A 63 21.61 29.44 19.51
CA LYS A 63 22.22 28.40 20.39
C LYS A 63 21.20 27.55 21.16
N THR A 64 19.94 27.56 20.69
CA THR A 64 18.86 26.73 21.21
C THR A 64 17.89 26.38 20.06
N ILE A 65 16.97 25.44 20.33
CA ILE A 65 15.85 25.12 19.47
C ILE A 65 14.57 25.42 20.27
N ASP A 66 13.74 26.30 19.76
CA ASP A 66 12.44 26.60 20.36
C ASP A 66 11.40 25.55 19.93
N LEU A 67 11.41 24.42 20.65
CA LEU A 67 10.56 23.26 20.40
C LEU A 67 9.07 23.63 20.36
N LYS A 68 8.62 24.46 21.34
CA LYS A 68 7.20 24.88 21.43
C LYS A 68 6.75 25.62 20.17
N ASN A 69 7.52 26.60 19.73
CA ASN A 69 7.19 27.34 18.52
C ASN A 69 7.42 26.50 17.27
N PHE A 70 8.37 25.56 17.26
CA PHE A 70 8.56 24.64 16.16
C PHE A 70 7.30 23.78 15.95
N TRP A 71 6.84 23.07 16.98
CA TRP A 71 5.65 22.21 16.90
C TRP A 71 4.38 23.01 16.63
N LEU A 72 4.23 24.19 17.23
CA LEU A 72 3.07 25.06 16.95
C LEU A 72 3.02 25.51 15.48
N ARG A 73 4.17 25.79 14.86
CA ARG A 73 4.25 26.11 13.42
C ARG A 73 3.83 24.91 12.55
N ARG A 74 4.21 23.68 12.94
CA ARG A 74 3.80 22.45 12.25
C ARG A 74 2.31 22.22 12.41
N ALA A 75 1.80 22.21 13.64
CA ALA A 75 0.37 22.05 13.90
C ALA A 75 -0.50 23.05 13.10
N ARG A 76 -0.12 24.34 13.08
CA ARG A 76 -0.84 25.36 12.27
C ARG A 76 -0.80 25.10 10.77
N ARG A 77 0.17 24.35 10.29
CA ARG A 77 0.30 24.00 8.88
C ARG A 77 -0.53 22.80 8.49
N LEU A 78 -0.66 21.80 9.37
CA LEU A 78 -1.15 20.47 9.03
C LEU A 78 -2.55 20.22 9.57
N VAL A 79 -2.77 20.46 10.87
CA VAL A 79 -4.03 20.11 11.55
C VAL A 79 -5.27 20.75 10.93
N PRO A 80 -5.28 22.05 10.52
CA PRO A 80 -6.50 22.66 9.96
C PRO A 80 -6.95 22.00 8.66
N ALA A 81 -6.01 21.61 7.80
CA ALA A 81 -6.33 20.94 6.55
C ALA A 81 -6.86 19.51 6.79
N ILE A 82 -6.27 18.78 7.76
CA ILE A 82 -6.72 17.44 8.15
C ILE A 82 -8.14 17.50 8.71
N VAL A 83 -8.39 18.39 9.67
CA VAL A 83 -9.74 18.53 10.28
C VAL A 83 -10.78 18.91 9.22
N PHE A 84 -10.44 19.81 8.30
CA PHE A 84 -11.32 20.20 7.22
C PHE A 84 -11.59 19.04 6.25
N LEU A 85 -10.55 18.29 5.86
CA LEU A 85 -10.70 17.07 5.05
C LEU A 85 -11.62 16.06 5.75
N LEU A 86 -11.32 15.71 7.01
CA LEU A 86 -12.10 14.73 7.77
C LEU A 86 -13.57 15.13 7.85
N LEU A 87 -13.85 16.41 8.12
CA LEU A 87 -15.21 16.90 8.16
C LEU A 87 -15.92 16.72 6.81
N CYS A 88 -15.27 17.11 5.71
CA CYS A 88 -15.86 16.98 4.36
C CYS A 88 -16.07 15.51 3.96
N ILE A 89 -15.07 14.64 4.19
CA ILE A 89 -15.19 13.24 3.82
C ILE A 89 -16.22 12.52 4.70
N LEU A 90 -16.30 12.83 6.00
CA LEU A 90 -17.37 12.32 6.85
C LEU A 90 -18.76 12.69 6.35
N VAL A 91 -18.95 13.95 5.94
CA VAL A 91 -20.23 14.39 5.34
C VAL A 91 -20.52 13.64 4.05
N LEU A 92 -19.55 13.54 3.15
CA LEU A 92 -19.72 12.87 1.85
C LEU A 92 -20.01 11.38 2.04
N THR A 93 -19.28 10.70 2.91
CA THR A 93 -19.52 9.27 3.18
C THR A 93 -20.83 9.02 3.91
N THR A 94 -21.23 9.91 4.81
CA THR A 94 -22.55 9.84 5.49
C THR A 94 -23.71 9.98 4.52
N LEU A 95 -23.58 10.83 3.49
CA LEU A 95 -24.66 11.09 2.54
C LEU A 95 -24.69 10.13 1.36
N PHE A 96 -23.53 9.63 0.93
CA PHE A 96 -23.41 8.95 -0.37
C PHE A 96 -22.81 7.53 -0.29
N ASN A 97 -22.05 7.18 0.77
CA ASN A 97 -21.39 5.87 0.83
C ASN A 97 -21.15 5.42 2.28
N HIS A 98 -22.09 4.65 2.83
CA HIS A 98 -22.04 4.17 4.22
C HIS A 98 -20.96 3.10 4.42
N GLU A 99 -20.58 2.36 3.39
CA GLU A 99 -19.48 1.41 3.46
C GLU A 99 -18.14 2.13 3.74
N LEU A 100 -17.81 3.14 2.95
CA LEU A 100 -16.62 3.97 3.18
C LEU A 100 -16.67 4.67 4.55
N LEU A 101 -17.85 5.06 5.03
CA LEU A 101 -18.02 5.61 6.38
C LEU A 101 -17.64 4.56 7.44
N THR A 102 -18.09 3.32 7.28
CA THR A 102 -17.80 2.21 8.19
C THR A 102 -16.28 1.93 8.21
N LYS A 103 -15.64 1.83 7.05
CA LYS A 103 -14.20 1.62 6.92
C LYS A 103 -13.36 2.78 7.50
N MET A 104 -13.87 4.00 7.41
CA MET A 104 -13.17 5.20 7.89
C MET A 104 -13.19 5.36 9.42
N ARG A 105 -14.26 4.88 10.11
CA ARG A 105 -14.47 5.11 11.55
C ARG A 105 -13.27 4.75 12.44
N PRO A 106 -12.69 3.54 12.37
CA PRO A 106 -11.56 3.16 13.21
C PRO A 106 -10.31 4.01 12.96
N ASP A 107 -10.17 4.59 11.76
CA ASP A 107 -8.98 5.30 11.33
C ASP A 107 -8.96 6.78 11.69
N ILE A 108 -10.09 7.37 12.11
CA ILE A 108 -10.21 8.80 12.41
C ILE A 108 -9.23 9.20 13.51
N ILE A 109 -9.26 8.48 14.65
CA ILE A 109 -8.41 8.78 15.81
C ILE A 109 -6.92 8.53 15.48
N PRO A 110 -6.52 7.37 14.91
CA PRO A 110 -5.15 7.15 14.47
C PRO A 110 -4.62 8.21 13.51
N SER A 111 -5.45 8.69 12.57
CA SER A 111 -5.09 9.74 11.62
C SER A 111 -4.91 11.11 12.27
N LEU A 112 -5.78 11.50 13.21
CA LEU A 112 -5.69 12.76 13.93
C LEU A 112 -4.46 12.84 14.84
N PHE A 113 -4.05 11.71 15.44
CA PHE A 113 -2.92 11.62 16.37
C PHE A 113 -1.64 11.05 15.74
N PHE A 114 -1.62 10.89 14.40
CA PHE A 114 -0.43 10.50 13.62
C PHE A 114 0.21 9.17 14.05
N TYR A 115 -0.62 8.15 14.33
CA TYR A 115 -0.16 6.77 14.56
C TYR A 115 -0.85 5.74 13.66
N SER A 116 -1.51 6.18 12.58
CA SER A 116 -2.26 5.33 11.65
C SER A 116 -1.40 4.20 11.04
N ASN A 117 -0.12 4.45 10.79
CA ASN A 117 0.79 3.42 10.28
C ASN A 117 0.96 2.24 11.26
N TRP A 118 1.12 2.52 12.56
CA TRP A 118 1.18 1.46 13.58
C TRP A 118 -0.17 0.82 13.83
N HIS A 119 -1.25 1.60 13.76
CA HIS A 119 -2.61 1.06 13.81
C HIS A 119 -2.83 0.02 12.71
N TYR A 120 -2.46 0.32 11.47
CA TYR A 120 -2.58 -0.62 10.35
C TYR A 120 -1.72 -1.87 10.54
N ILE A 121 -0.48 -1.73 11.00
CA ILE A 121 0.40 -2.87 11.29
C ILE A 121 -0.22 -3.80 12.34
N PHE A 122 -0.68 -3.26 13.48
CA PHE A 122 -1.23 -4.05 14.57
C PHE A 122 -2.62 -4.63 14.28
N SER A 123 -3.34 -4.03 13.34
CA SER A 123 -4.63 -4.52 12.87
C SER A 123 -4.51 -5.44 11.63
N ASN A 124 -3.29 -5.78 11.21
CA ASN A 124 -2.99 -6.57 10.01
C ASN A 124 -3.73 -6.05 8.75
N LEU A 125 -3.80 -4.70 8.61
CA LEU A 125 -4.43 -4.07 7.44
C LEU A 125 -3.39 -3.88 6.34
N SER A 126 -3.64 -4.48 5.19
CA SER A 126 -2.79 -4.31 4.01
C SER A 126 -2.95 -2.94 3.38
N TYR A 127 -1.87 -2.43 2.77
CA TYR A 127 -1.90 -1.28 1.87
C TYR A 127 -2.21 -1.70 0.43
N PHE A 128 -1.85 -2.93 0.10
CA PHE A 128 -1.88 -3.48 -1.26
C PHE A 128 -3.07 -4.42 -1.47
N ASP A 129 -3.89 -4.62 -0.43
CA ASP A 129 -5.01 -5.55 -0.45
C ASP A 129 -6.14 -5.09 -1.37
N ALA A 130 -6.69 -6.05 -2.10
CA ALA A 130 -7.90 -5.90 -2.89
C ALA A 130 -9.20 -6.16 -2.11
N LEU A 131 -9.13 -6.49 -0.81
CA LEU A 131 -10.28 -6.85 0.05
C LEU A 131 -11.23 -5.66 0.32
N GLY A 132 -12.16 -5.45 -0.59
CA GLY A 132 -13.18 -4.41 -0.49
C GLY A 132 -12.61 -3.00 -0.67
N ALA A 133 -13.45 -1.98 -0.53
CA ALA A 133 -12.98 -0.61 -0.58
C ALA A 133 -12.08 -0.31 0.62
N PRO A 134 -10.83 0.15 0.42
CA PRO A 134 -9.98 0.54 1.54
C PRO A 134 -10.53 1.76 2.25
N SER A 135 -10.07 1.99 3.48
CA SER A 135 -10.43 3.19 4.21
C SER A 135 -10.01 4.47 3.46
N PRO A 136 -10.88 5.48 3.37
CA PRO A 136 -10.51 6.78 2.79
C PRO A 136 -9.31 7.45 3.46
N LEU A 137 -8.89 6.98 4.62
CA LEU A 137 -7.78 7.51 5.40
C LEU A 137 -6.50 6.68 5.32
N THR A 138 -6.48 5.58 4.55
CA THR A 138 -5.31 4.69 4.45
C THR A 138 -4.02 5.47 4.16
N HIS A 139 -4.02 6.43 3.24
CA HIS A 139 -2.85 7.24 2.88
C HIS A 139 -2.24 8.07 4.03
N PHE A 140 -2.93 8.21 5.18
CA PHE A 140 -2.38 8.90 6.37
C PHE A 140 -1.20 8.19 7.01
N TRP A 141 -0.94 6.92 6.69
CA TRP A 141 0.22 6.19 7.21
C TRP A 141 1.55 6.94 6.99
N SER A 142 1.72 7.55 5.84
CA SER A 142 2.96 8.28 5.51
C SER A 142 3.08 9.61 6.27
N LEU A 143 1.95 10.31 6.46
CA LEU A 143 1.90 11.50 7.29
C LEU A 143 2.23 11.18 8.75
N ALA A 144 1.78 10.02 9.25
CA ALA A 144 2.10 9.56 10.59
C ALA A 144 3.62 9.41 10.77
N ILE A 145 4.33 8.78 9.84
CA ILE A 145 5.79 8.64 9.87
C ILE A 145 6.48 10.01 9.86
N GLU A 146 6.03 10.94 8.99
CA GLU A 146 6.59 12.29 8.95
C GLU A 146 6.41 13.04 10.27
N GLU A 147 5.21 13.00 10.86
CA GLU A 147 4.93 13.74 12.10
C GLU A 147 5.63 13.11 13.31
N GLN A 148 5.79 11.78 13.36
CA GLN A 148 6.63 11.10 14.35
C GLN A 148 8.08 11.58 14.22
N PHE A 149 8.60 11.71 13.02
CA PHE A 149 9.93 12.29 12.81
C PHE A 149 9.98 13.76 13.27
N TYR A 150 8.98 14.58 13.00
CA TYR A 150 8.93 15.99 13.45
C TYR A 150 8.78 16.12 14.97
N LEU A 151 8.23 15.12 15.63
CA LEU A 151 8.14 15.09 17.08
C LEU A 151 9.50 14.74 17.72
N VAL A 152 10.15 13.69 17.24
CA VAL A 152 11.33 13.08 17.86
C VAL A 152 12.63 13.74 17.41
N TRP A 153 12.75 14.07 16.11
CA TRP A 153 14.01 14.55 15.54
C TRP A 153 14.55 15.85 16.14
N PRO A 154 13.73 16.89 16.42
CA PRO A 154 14.21 18.11 17.08
C PRO A 154 14.76 17.87 18.47
N LEU A 155 14.21 16.90 19.22
CA LEU A 155 14.70 16.52 20.55
C LEU A 155 16.08 15.86 20.45
N ILE A 156 16.25 14.92 19.52
CA ILE A 156 17.53 14.25 19.26
C ILE A 156 18.59 15.30 18.88
N LEU A 157 18.29 16.19 17.92
CA LEU A 157 19.22 17.22 17.50
C LEU A 157 19.59 18.16 18.64
N LEU A 158 18.60 18.60 19.43
CA LEU A 158 18.85 19.47 20.58
C LEU A 158 19.78 18.80 21.62
N ALA A 159 19.54 17.52 21.93
CA ALA A 159 20.37 16.75 22.82
C ALA A 159 21.83 16.63 22.31
N LEU A 160 21.98 16.26 21.05
CA LEU A 160 23.28 16.13 20.40
C LEU A 160 24.03 17.48 20.29
N PHE A 161 23.33 18.58 19.99
CA PHE A 161 23.93 19.92 19.98
C PHE A 161 24.37 20.35 21.35
N LYS A 162 23.59 20.09 22.42
CA LYS A 162 23.95 20.37 23.80
C LYS A 162 25.16 19.52 24.24
N ALA A 163 25.26 18.30 23.80
CA ALA A 163 26.39 17.39 24.00
C ALA A 163 27.64 17.81 23.21
N ARG A 164 27.60 18.93 22.47
CA ARG A 164 28.71 19.44 21.66
C ARG A 164 29.25 18.42 20.65
N THR A 165 28.34 17.55 20.12
CA THR A 165 28.68 16.53 19.13
C THR A 165 29.29 17.17 17.88
N THR A 166 30.39 16.63 17.37
CA THR A 166 31.04 17.16 16.18
C THR A 166 30.22 16.86 14.91
N LYS A 167 30.35 17.69 13.86
CA LYS A 167 29.67 17.46 12.59
C LYS A 167 29.96 16.06 12.03
N LYS A 168 31.20 15.56 12.15
CA LYS A 168 31.59 14.21 11.70
C LYS A 168 30.83 13.13 12.47
N ALA A 169 30.69 13.28 13.80
CA ALA A 169 29.96 12.33 14.63
C ALA A 169 28.44 12.37 14.31
N PHE A 170 27.85 13.55 14.11
CA PHE A 170 26.47 13.67 13.63
C PHE A 170 26.25 12.89 12.33
N CYS A 171 27.09 13.13 11.33
CA CYS A 171 26.96 12.45 10.03
C CYS A 171 27.08 10.92 10.18
N ARG A 172 27.99 10.42 11.04
CA ARG A 172 28.14 8.99 11.31
C ARG A 172 26.87 8.41 11.98
N ILE A 173 26.36 9.06 13.03
CA ILE A 173 25.16 8.62 13.73
C ILE A 173 24.00 8.51 12.75
N ILE A 174 23.77 9.53 11.93
CA ILE A 174 22.67 9.55 10.97
C ILE A 174 22.82 8.43 9.94
N ILE A 175 24.03 8.21 9.40
CA ILE A 175 24.30 7.13 8.43
C ILE A 175 24.06 5.76 9.06
N VAL A 176 24.54 5.54 10.30
CA VAL A 176 24.34 4.26 11.01
C VAL A 176 22.86 4.01 11.24
N LEU A 177 22.10 5.00 11.72
CA LEU A 177 20.65 4.86 11.91
C LEU A 177 19.92 4.61 10.57
N ALA A 178 20.33 5.30 9.50
CA ALA A 178 19.76 5.07 8.17
C ALA A 178 20.09 3.66 7.65
N ALA A 179 21.33 3.18 7.85
CA ALA A 179 21.72 1.83 7.45
C ALA A 179 20.96 0.76 8.24
N ILE A 180 20.76 0.94 9.56
CA ILE A 180 19.95 0.02 10.37
C ILE A 180 18.51 -0.02 9.86
N SER A 181 17.90 1.13 9.59
CA SER A 181 16.53 1.20 9.06
C SER A 181 16.39 0.54 7.68
N ALA A 182 17.33 0.78 6.76
CA ALA A 182 17.33 0.17 5.44
C ALA A 182 17.57 -1.35 5.51
N LEU A 183 18.47 -1.79 6.39
CA LEU A 183 18.72 -3.21 6.63
C LEU A 183 17.50 -3.89 7.26
N ALA A 184 16.83 -3.23 8.22
CA ALA A 184 15.59 -3.73 8.80
C ALA A 184 14.52 -3.95 7.73
N MET A 185 14.36 -3.01 6.77
CA MET A 185 13.43 -3.21 5.64
C MET A 185 13.80 -4.45 4.83
N ALA A 186 15.07 -4.61 4.45
CA ALA A 186 15.50 -5.70 3.58
C ALA A 186 15.40 -7.07 4.27
N LEU A 187 15.65 -7.14 5.60
CA LEU A 187 15.62 -8.40 6.36
C LEU A 187 14.21 -8.80 6.81
N LEU A 188 13.33 -7.83 7.08
CA LEU A 188 11.95 -8.09 7.49
C LEU A 188 11.00 -8.29 6.30
N PHE A 189 11.47 -8.02 5.09
CA PHE A 189 10.70 -8.25 3.89
C PHE A 189 10.67 -9.74 3.55
N ASP A 190 9.45 -10.28 3.52
CA ASP A 190 9.17 -11.64 3.03
C ASP A 190 8.49 -11.52 1.65
N PRO A 191 9.09 -12.06 0.58
CA PRO A 191 8.48 -12.01 -0.75
C PRO A 191 7.20 -12.86 -0.88
N ALA A 192 6.98 -13.83 0.02
CA ALA A 192 5.79 -14.68 0.04
C ALA A 192 4.63 -14.08 0.86
N ALA A 193 4.89 -12.98 1.60
CA ALA A 193 3.91 -12.32 2.44
C ALA A 193 3.57 -10.91 1.93
N ASP A 194 2.48 -10.33 2.46
CA ASP A 194 2.10 -8.95 2.19
C ASP A 194 3.20 -7.98 2.66
N PRO A 195 3.68 -7.07 1.77
CA PRO A 195 4.78 -6.18 2.09
C PRO A 195 4.38 -4.99 3.00
N SER A 196 3.12 -4.86 3.40
CA SER A 196 2.59 -3.70 4.12
C SER A 196 3.30 -3.45 5.44
N ARG A 197 3.73 -4.50 6.16
CA ARG A 197 4.50 -4.34 7.41
C ARG A 197 5.76 -3.49 7.20
N VAL A 198 6.54 -3.79 6.19
CA VAL A 198 7.79 -3.07 5.89
C VAL A 198 7.52 -1.74 5.19
N TYR A 199 6.39 -1.62 4.51
CA TYR A 199 5.97 -0.39 3.85
C TYR A 199 5.45 0.67 4.82
N TYR A 200 4.66 0.27 5.84
CA TYR A 200 4.10 1.13 6.89
C TYR A 200 5.08 1.44 8.03
N GLY A 201 6.08 0.62 8.26
CA GLY A 201 6.93 0.70 9.44
C GLY A 201 7.76 1.99 9.51
N THR A 202 7.67 2.72 10.61
CA THR A 202 8.57 3.86 10.86
C THR A 202 10.02 3.40 10.94
N ASP A 203 10.26 2.25 11.54
CA ASP A 203 11.56 1.59 11.68
C ASP A 203 12.20 1.24 10.32
N THR A 204 11.39 0.78 9.37
CA THR A 204 11.83 0.38 8.03
C THR A 204 11.89 1.54 7.03
N ARG A 205 11.20 2.65 7.29
CA ARG A 205 11.11 3.81 6.38
C ARG A 205 11.93 5.02 6.80
N ALA A 206 12.40 5.08 8.06
CA ALA A 206 13.11 6.22 8.61
C ALA A 206 14.40 6.58 7.84
N PHE A 207 15.03 5.63 7.15
CA PHE A 207 16.25 5.89 6.38
C PHE A 207 16.06 6.98 5.31
N SER A 208 14.89 7.08 4.67
CA SER A 208 14.60 8.12 3.67
C SER A 208 14.66 9.53 4.29
N LEU A 209 14.03 9.71 5.47
CA LEU A 209 14.09 10.96 6.25
C LEU A 209 15.52 11.26 6.73
N LEU A 210 16.21 10.22 7.19
CA LEU A 210 17.59 10.34 7.70
C LEU A 210 18.59 10.67 6.59
N ILE A 211 18.45 10.15 5.38
CA ILE A 211 19.25 10.54 4.21
C ILE A 211 19.06 12.03 3.91
N GLY A 212 17.81 12.51 3.95
CA GLY A 212 17.54 13.95 3.84
C GLY A 212 18.18 14.77 4.94
N ALA A 213 18.09 14.30 6.19
CA ALA A 213 18.71 14.94 7.35
C ALA A 213 20.25 14.97 7.23
N TRP A 214 20.88 13.88 6.80
CA TRP A 214 22.31 13.82 6.51
C TRP A 214 22.72 14.84 5.45
N LEU A 215 21.95 14.92 4.35
CA LEU A 215 22.21 15.88 3.29
C LEU A 215 22.19 17.32 3.80
N ALA A 216 21.31 17.68 4.73
CA ALA A 216 21.26 19.02 5.32
C ALA A 216 22.55 19.39 6.10
N PHE A 217 23.26 18.42 6.66
CA PHE A 217 24.56 18.64 7.29
C PHE A 217 25.69 18.78 6.27
N VAL A 218 25.72 17.95 5.22
CA VAL A 218 26.83 17.92 4.26
C VAL A 218 26.70 18.96 3.16
N TRP A 219 25.43 19.26 2.76
CA TRP A 219 25.10 20.15 1.64
C TRP A 219 23.99 21.17 2.01
N PRO A 220 24.24 22.05 3.03
CA PRO A 220 23.23 23.02 3.45
C PRO A 220 22.96 24.06 2.36
N SER A 221 21.69 24.36 2.09
CA SER A 221 21.27 25.34 1.07
C SER A 221 21.81 26.76 1.33
N THR A 222 22.10 27.08 2.56
CA THR A 222 22.63 28.40 2.98
C THR A 222 24.04 28.69 2.43
N GLN A 223 24.85 27.69 2.15
CA GLN A 223 26.18 27.88 1.56
C GLN A 223 26.14 28.49 0.15
N PHE A 224 25.02 28.33 -0.56
CA PHE A 224 24.83 28.84 -1.90
C PHE A 224 24.12 30.19 -1.96
N ALA A 225 23.72 30.74 -0.83
CA ALA A 225 22.94 31.98 -0.74
C ALA A 225 23.72 33.23 -1.23
N GLN A 226 25.04 33.21 -1.13
CA GLN A 226 25.93 34.31 -1.49
C GLN A 226 26.85 33.97 -2.67
N GLN A 227 26.69 32.83 -3.30
CA GLN A 227 27.57 32.39 -4.38
C GLN A 227 27.25 33.14 -5.69
N SER A 228 27.96 34.21 -5.94
CA SER A 228 27.83 35.04 -7.16
C SER A 228 28.77 34.54 -8.30
N ALA A 229 29.84 33.82 -7.97
CA ALA A 229 30.81 33.33 -8.95
C ALA A 229 30.20 32.22 -9.83
N LYS A 230 30.44 32.33 -11.14
CA LYS A 230 30.05 31.26 -12.08
C LYS A 230 30.80 29.98 -11.78
N LEU A 231 30.11 28.83 -11.85
CA LEU A 231 30.74 27.53 -11.73
C LEU A 231 31.76 27.30 -12.88
N PRO A 232 32.91 26.67 -12.58
CA PRO A 232 33.77 26.13 -13.60
C PRO A 232 33.00 25.20 -14.53
N ARG A 233 33.31 25.24 -15.83
CA ARG A 233 32.59 24.46 -16.86
C ARG A 233 32.50 22.96 -16.52
N LYS A 234 33.58 22.36 -16.05
CA LYS A 234 33.59 20.94 -15.61
C LYS A 234 32.63 20.67 -14.45
N THR A 235 32.65 21.51 -13.42
CA THR A 235 31.76 21.38 -12.25
C THR A 235 30.30 21.59 -12.64
N PHE A 236 30.01 22.52 -13.57
CA PHE A 236 28.66 22.74 -14.07
C PHE A 236 28.12 21.48 -14.80
N PHE A 237 28.91 20.87 -15.68
CA PHE A 237 28.47 19.67 -16.38
C PHE A 237 28.37 18.47 -15.44
N ALA A 238 29.30 18.28 -14.51
CA ALA A 238 29.22 17.21 -13.51
C ALA A 238 27.96 17.36 -12.63
N LEU A 239 27.68 18.57 -12.10
CA LEU A 239 26.51 18.84 -11.28
C LEU A 239 25.21 18.53 -12.03
N ASN A 240 25.08 19.04 -13.27
CA ASN A 240 23.85 18.81 -14.04
C ASN A 240 23.76 17.37 -14.54
N GLY A 241 24.87 16.72 -14.91
CA GLY A 241 24.89 15.30 -15.27
C GLY A 241 24.43 14.39 -14.14
N CYS A 242 24.95 14.60 -12.93
CA CYS A 242 24.49 13.88 -11.74
C CYS A 242 22.99 14.08 -11.49
N GLY A 243 22.50 15.32 -11.60
CA GLY A 243 21.10 15.63 -11.38
C GLY A 243 20.17 15.01 -12.44
N ILE A 244 20.56 15.06 -13.71
CA ILE A 244 19.80 14.43 -14.80
C ILE A 244 19.80 12.91 -14.64
N GLY A 245 20.97 12.31 -14.37
CA GLY A 245 21.09 10.86 -14.14
C GLY A 245 20.22 10.39 -12.98
N ALA A 246 20.22 11.11 -11.85
CA ALA A 246 19.36 10.81 -10.71
C ALA A 246 17.87 10.98 -11.05
N GLY A 247 17.52 11.99 -11.85
CA GLY A 247 16.16 12.20 -12.33
C GLY A 247 15.68 11.08 -13.24
N ILE A 248 16.51 10.65 -14.19
CA ILE A 248 16.23 9.50 -15.06
C ILE A 248 16.08 8.23 -14.21
N GLY A 249 16.99 7.98 -13.26
CA GLY A 249 16.92 6.83 -12.37
C GLY A 249 15.60 6.80 -11.57
N LEU A 250 15.15 7.95 -11.05
CA LEU A 250 13.89 8.04 -10.33
C LEU A 250 12.68 7.81 -11.26
N ILE A 251 12.71 8.35 -12.49
CA ILE A 251 11.66 8.11 -13.49
C ILE A 251 11.62 6.63 -13.88
N CYS A 252 12.76 5.99 -14.10
CA CYS A 252 12.83 4.55 -14.38
C CYS A 252 12.26 3.72 -13.21
N LEU A 253 12.59 4.08 -11.97
CA LEU A 253 12.01 3.41 -10.81
C LEU A 253 10.49 3.57 -10.75
N VAL A 254 9.96 4.75 -11.06
CA VAL A 254 8.51 4.99 -11.12
C VAL A 254 7.85 4.22 -12.27
N ALA A 255 8.51 4.07 -13.40
CA ALA A 255 7.95 3.41 -14.58
C ALA A 255 8.06 1.87 -14.54
N PHE A 256 9.07 1.31 -13.89
CA PHE A 256 9.41 -0.11 -14.01
C PHE A 256 9.40 -0.89 -12.69
N THR A 257 9.05 -0.28 -11.55
CA THR A 257 8.84 -1.00 -10.29
C THR A 257 7.38 -0.97 -9.88
N ASN A 258 6.96 -1.95 -9.10
CA ASN A 258 5.63 -2.00 -8.51
C ASN A 258 5.71 -2.27 -7.01
N GLY A 259 4.58 -2.16 -6.31
CA GLY A 259 4.50 -2.30 -4.86
C GLY A 259 4.86 -3.69 -4.33
N PHE A 260 4.85 -4.72 -5.17
CA PHE A 260 5.12 -6.12 -4.79
C PHE A 260 6.55 -6.56 -5.14
N SER A 261 7.29 -5.78 -5.93
CA SER A 261 8.63 -6.13 -6.38
C SER A 261 9.61 -6.33 -5.21
N PRO A 262 10.25 -7.51 -5.05
CA PRO A 262 11.28 -7.74 -4.04
C PRO A 262 12.45 -6.75 -4.13
N PHE A 263 12.80 -6.34 -5.34
CA PHE A 263 13.82 -5.31 -5.59
C PHE A 263 13.48 -4.01 -4.84
N LEU A 264 12.18 -3.64 -4.80
CA LEU A 264 11.74 -2.40 -4.18
C LEU A 264 12.15 -2.33 -2.70
N TYR A 265 11.94 -3.41 -1.95
CA TYR A 265 12.22 -3.50 -0.51
C TYR A 265 13.68 -3.87 -0.19
N ARG A 266 14.35 -4.61 -1.07
CA ARG A 266 15.75 -5.02 -0.90
C ARG A 266 16.77 -4.01 -1.43
N GLY A 267 16.32 -2.80 -1.80
CA GLY A 267 17.23 -1.72 -2.23
C GLY A 267 16.60 -0.63 -3.09
N GLY A 268 15.48 -0.89 -3.75
CA GLY A 268 14.82 0.05 -4.67
C GLY A 268 14.40 1.35 -3.99
N ILE A 269 13.79 1.28 -2.80
CA ILE A 269 13.42 2.47 -2.01
C ILE A 269 14.66 3.23 -1.52
N LEU A 270 15.73 2.53 -1.17
CA LEU A 270 17.01 3.16 -0.82
C LEU A 270 17.60 3.89 -2.03
N LEU A 271 17.60 3.26 -3.20
CA LEU A 271 18.07 3.88 -4.45
C LEU A 271 17.24 5.11 -4.80
N ALA A 272 15.91 5.05 -4.69
CA ALA A 272 15.02 6.20 -4.88
C ALA A 272 15.34 7.33 -3.89
N SER A 273 15.66 7.01 -2.62
CA SER A 273 16.07 7.99 -1.61
C SER A 273 17.39 8.65 -1.96
N LEU A 274 18.38 7.89 -2.46
CA LEU A 274 19.67 8.41 -2.89
C LEU A 274 19.54 9.27 -4.15
N CYS A 275 18.79 8.83 -5.16
CA CYS A 275 18.46 9.64 -6.34
C CYS A 275 17.81 10.96 -5.94
N THR A 276 16.84 10.92 -5.03
CA THR A 276 16.17 12.11 -4.49
C THR A 276 17.14 13.03 -3.78
N ALA A 277 18.05 12.50 -2.95
CA ALA A 277 19.07 13.31 -2.27
C ALA A 277 19.98 14.03 -3.27
N VAL A 278 20.41 13.36 -4.35
CA VAL A 278 21.19 13.98 -5.43
C VAL A 278 20.35 15.07 -6.13
N MET A 279 19.09 14.80 -6.46
CA MET A 279 18.20 15.81 -7.05
C MET A 279 18.02 17.04 -6.16
N ILE A 280 17.85 16.86 -4.84
CA ILE A 280 17.78 17.95 -3.87
C ILE A 280 19.10 18.74 -3.88
N ALA A 281 20.25 18.05 -3.80
CA ALA A 281 21.57 18.69 -3.78
C ALA A 281 21.80 19.55 -5.05
N VAL A 282 21.37 19.08 -6.21
CA VAL A 282 21.45 19.82 -7.46
C VAL A 282 20.41 20.95 -7.54
N ALA A 283 19.17 20.69 -7.11
CA ALA A 283 18.06 21.65 -7.16
C ALA A 283 18.27 22.86 -6.24
N VAL A 284 18.97 22.73 -5.12
CA VAL A 284 19.27 23.85 -4.22
C VAL A 284 20.39 24.75 -4.76
N HIS A 285 21.18 24.26 -5.73
CA HIS A 285 22.24 25.05 -6.34
C HIS A 285 21.68 26.00 -7.42
N PRO A 286 21.80 27.33 -7.27
CA PRO A 286 21.08 28.31 -8.09
C PRO A 286 21.47 28.30 -9.57
N GLN A 287 22.65 27.79 -9.90
CA GLN A 287 23.14 27.75 -11.29
C GLN A 287 22.81 26.44 -12.00
N SER A 288 22.20 25.45 -11.34
CA SER A 288 21.85 24.19 -11.97
C SER A 288 20.65 24.34 -12.93
N LEU A 289 20.60 23.48 -13.96
CA LEU A 289 19.46 23.40 -14.88
C LEU A 289 18.21 22.88 -14.15
N LEU A 290 18.37 21.89 -13.26
CA LEU A 290 17.27 21.37 -12.45
C LEU A 290 16.67 22.46 -11.56
N SER A 291 17.49 23.35 -10.95
CA SER A 291 16.98 24.46 -10.17
C SER A 291 16.08 25.38 -11.00
N LYS A 292 16.46 25.65 -12.24
CA LYS A 292 15.67 26.49 -13.16
C LYS A 292 14.41 25.78 -13.64
N GLY A 293 14.52 24.49 -14.01
CA GLY A 293 13.40 23.68 -14.49
C GLY A 293 12.32 23.50 -13.42
N PHE A 294 12.71 23.05 -12.22
CA PHE A 294 11.77 22.87 -11.10
C PHE A 294 11.25 24.20 -10.52
N ALA A 295 11.91 25.33 -10.77
CA ALA A 295 11.39 26.66 -10.40
C ALA A 295 10.35 27.20 -11.38
N ALA A 296 9.96 26.45 -12.42
CA ALA A 296 8.90 26.83 -13.35
C ALA A 296 7.58 27.11 -12.60
N ARG A 297 6.89 28.18 -12.97
CA ARG A 297 5.68 28.66 -12.27
C ARG A 297 4.59 27.59 -12.08
N PRO A 298 4.25 26.75 -13.07
CA PRO A 298 3.25 25.70 -12.89
C PRO A 298 3.68 24.67 -11.83
N LEU A 299 4.92 24.19 -11.87
CA LEU A 299 5.44 23.21 -10.91
C LEU A 299 5.46 23.79 -9.48
N VAL A 300 5.89 25.03 -9.33
CA VAL A 300 5.88 25.73 -8.03
C VAL A 300 4.44 25.92 -7.52
N TRP A 301 3.48 26.18 -8.42
CA TRP A 301 2.07 26.30 -8.05
C TRP A 301 1.52 24.98 -7.50
N VAL A 302 1.77 23.87 -8.17
CA VAL A 302 1.42 22.51 -7.72
C VAL A 302 2.14 22.18 -6.42
N GLY A 303 3.45 22.37 -6.35
CA GLY A 303 4.26 22.04 -5.19
C GLY A 303 3.88 22.77 -3.91
N LYS A 304 3.46 24.04 -4.01
CA LYS A 304 2.91 24.79 -2.87
C LYS A 304 1.61 24.20 -2.33
N ARG A 305 0.87 23.47 -3.15
CA ARG A 305 -0.40 22.81 -2.85
C ARG A 305 -0.24 21.30 -2.66
N SER A 306 0.99 20.77 -2.76
CA SER A 306 1.26 19.33 -2.72
C SER A 306 0.69 18.64 -1.47
N TYR A 307 0.64 19.35 -0.34
CA TYR A 307 0.05 18.84 0.89
C TYR A 307 -1.48 18.66 0.74
N GLY A 308 -2.18 19.68 0.28
CA GLY A 308 -3.63 19.59 0.01
C GLY A 308 -3.93 18.54 -1.07
N LEU A 309 -3.14 18.51 -2.17
CA LEU A 309 -3.28 17.50 -3.22
C LEU A 309 -3.12 16.07 -2.66
N TYR A 310 -2.12 15.85 -1.79
CA TYR A 310 -1.90 14.57 -1.14
C TYR A 310 -3.05 14.19 -0.19
N LEU A 311 -3.62 15.15 0.55
CA LEU A 311 -4.74 14.89 1.44
C LEU A 311 -6.03 14.54 0.68
N TRP A 312 -6.35 15.28 -0.39
CA TRP A 312 -7.64 15.17 -1.07
C TRP A 312 -7.70 14.03 -2.10
N HIS A 313 -6.56 13.63 -2.72
CA HIS A 313 -6.61 12.71 -3.86
C HIS A 313 -7.23 11.35 -3.49
N TYR A 314 -6.76 10.72 -2.44
CA TYR A 314 -7.12 9.35 -2.13
C TYR A 314 -8.59 9.16 -1.75
N PRO A 315 -9.15 9.92 -0.77
CA PRO A 315 -10.56 9.79 -0.42
C PRO A 315 -11.50 10.20 -1.55
N LEU A 316 -11.12 11.21 -2.37
CA LEU A 316 -11.94 11.59 -3.51
C LEU A 316 -11.91 10.53 -4.62
N LEU A 317 -10.78 9.90 -4.88
CA LEU A 317 -10.70 8.80 -5.84
C LEU A 317 -11.58 7.63 -5.42
N LEU A 318 -11.58 7.25 -4.15
CA LEU A 318 -12.46 6.19 -3.64
C LEU A 318 -13.94 6.54 -3.75
N LEU A 319 -14.30 7.80 -3.54
CA LEU A 319 -15.69 8.25 -3.70
C LEU A 319 -16.13 8.34 -5.16
N MET A 320 -15.21 8.60 -6.10
CA MET A 320 -15.50 8.76 -7.53
C MET A 320 -15.34 7.46 -8.34
N ASN A 321 -14.58 6.50 -7.82
CA ASN A 321 -14.42 5.17 -8.41
C ASN A 321 -15.05 4.14 -7.48
N PRO A 322 -16.34 3.83 -7.61
CA PRO A 322 -16.86 2.62 -7.01
C PRO A 322 -16.12 1.43 -7.66
N ARG A 323 -15.50 0.58 -6.84
CA ARG A 323 -14.72 -0.60 -7.30
C ARG A 323 -15.56 -1.61 -8.08
N ASN A 324 -16.88 -1.50 -8.03
CA ASN A 324 -17.84 -2.30 -8.79
C ASN A 324 -17.88 -1.96 -10.29
N TYR A 325 -17.17 -0.92 -10.73
CA TYR A 325 -17.15 -0.56 -12.15
C TYR A 325 -16.07 -1.36 -12.86
N THR A 326 -16.50 -2.42 -13.52
CA THR A 326 -15.66 -3.33 -14.32
C THR A 326 -15.38 -2.82 -15.74
N GLY A 327 -15.86 -1.62 -16.08
CA GLY A 327 -15.64 -0.99 -17.37
C GLY A 327 -14.30 -0.24 -17.44
N GLU A 328 -13.73 -0.11 -18.66
CA GLU A 328 -12.54 0.72 -18.88
C GLU A 328 -12.80 2.17 -18.46
N THR A 329 -11.95 2.70 -17.58
CA THR A 329 -12.04 4.11 -17.17
C THR A 329 -11.64 5.01 -18.33
N SER A 330 -12.58 5.79 -18.83
CA SER A 330 -12.31 6.67 -19.98
C SER A 330 -11.27 7.75 -19.61
N PRO A 331 -10.42 8.19 -20.56
CA PRO A 331 -9.48 9.30 -20.33
C PRO A 331 -10.14 10.58 -19.81
N LEU A 332 -11.40 10.82 -20.18
CA LEU A 332 -12.18 11.95 -19.70
C LEU A 332 -12.49 11.83 -18.21
N MET A 333 -12.76 10.63 -17.71
CA MET A 333 -13.01 10.37 -16.28
C MET A 333 -11.74 10.64 -15.46
N TYR A 334 -10.58 10.16 -15.88
CA TYR A 334 -9.30 10.49 -15.23
C TYR A 334 -9.03 11.99 -15.17
N LEU A 335 -9.32 12.71 -16.27
CA LEU A 335 -9.16 14.15 -16.30
C LEU A 335 -10.13 14.86 -15.34
N ALA A 336 -11.38 14.42 -15.28
CA ALA A 336 -12.40 14.96 -14.38
C ALA A 336 -12.02 14.72 -12.92
N GLN A 337 -11.59 13.52 -12.55
CA GLN A 337 -11.11 13.18 -11.21
C GLN A 337 -9.93 14.06 -10.80
N PHE A 338 -8.94 14.18 -11.67
CA PHE A 338 -7.78 15.02 -11.42
C PHE A 338 -8.18 16.50 -11.24
N ALA A 339 -9.09 17.02 -12.06
CA ALA A 339 -9.58 18.39 -11.96
C ALA A 339 -10.31 18.64 -10.63
N ILE A 340 -11.15 17.71 -10.17
CA ILE A 340 -11.85 17.78 -8.88
C ILE A 340 -10.84 17.79 -7.72
N ILE A 341 -9.86 16.90 -7.74
CA ILE A 341 -8.79 16.84 -6.71
C ILE A 341 -8.04 18.19 -6.65
N VAL A 342 -7.65 18.72 -7.80
CA VAL A 342 -6.96 20.02 -7.89
C VAL A 342 -7.83 21.17 -7.38
N ALA A 343 -9.12 21.18 -7.72
CA ALA A 343 -10.07 22.20 -7.26
C ALA A 343 -10.24 22.16 -5.73
N CYS A 344 -10.48 20.98 -5.14
CA CYS A 344 -10.60 20.80 -3.69
C CYS A 344 -9.32 21.19 -2.95
N ALA A 345 -8.16 20.77 -3.44
CA ALA A 345 -6.86 21.13 -2.85
C ALA A 345 -6.57 22.64 -2.97
N ALA A 346 -6.90 23.28 -4.10
CA ALA A 346 -6.73 24.70 -4.28
C ALA A 346 -7.67 25.52 -3.38
N PHE A 347 -8.91 25.06 -3.21
CA PHE A 347 -9.88 25.65 -2.28
C PHE A 347 -9.37 25.54 -0.83
N SER A 348 -9.02 24.34 -0.40
CA SER A 348 -8.46 24.09 0.95
C SER A 348 -7.24 24.97 1.21
N TYR A 349 -6.30 25.02 0.27
CA TYR A 349 -5.10 25.85 0.39
C TYR A 349 -5.45 27.35 0.53
N ARG A 350 -6.39 27.86 -0.28
CA ARG A 350 -6.73 29.29 -0.33
C ARG A 350 -7.47 29.75 0.92
N PHE A 351 -8.42 28.95 1.40
CA PHE A 351 -9.38 29.38 2.42
C PHE A 351 -9.09 28.82 3.82
N ILE A 352 -8.41 27.67 3.93
CA ILE A 352 -8.14 27.01 5.21
C ILE A 352 -6.65 27.07 5.56
N GLU A 353 -5.79 26.48 4.72
CA GLU A 353 -4.38 26.29 5.06
C GLU A 353 -3.62 27.62 5.16
N ASN A 354 -3.69 28.43 4.11
CA ASN A 354 -2.91 29.65 4.02
C ASN A 354 -3.29 30.71 5.08
N PRO A 355 -4.58 31.00 5.36
CA PRO A 355 -4.97 31.91 6.43
C PRO A 355 -4.51 31.45 7.82
N VAL A 356 -4.72 30.16 8.16
CA VAL A 356 -4.35 29.64 9.47
C VAL A 356 -2.84 29.58 9.66
N ARG A 357 -2.10 29.21 8.61
CA ARG A 357 -0.63 29.25 8.60
C ARG A 357 -0.09 30.64 8.91
N HIS A 358 -0.76 31.71 8.48
CA HIS A 358 -0.39 33.09 8.75
C HIS A 358 -1.01 33.65 10.04
N GLY A 359 -1.55 32.76 10.89
CA GLY A 359 -1.98 33.08 12.24
C GLY A 359 -3.38 33.68 12.37
N ALA A 360 -4.27 33.48 11.40
CA ALA A 360 -5.63 34.03 11.41
C ALA A 360 -6.39 33.65 12.70
N ILE A 361 -6.35 32.38 13.14
CA ILE A 361 -7.00 31.92 14.38
C ILE A 361 -6.44 32.68 15.60
N GLY A 362 -5.12 32.79 15.71
CA GLY A 362 -4.49 33.48 16.84
C GLY A 362 -4.80 34.98 16.86
N LYS A 363 -4.87 35.62 15.68
CA LYS A 363 -5.28 37.03 15.56
C LYS A 363 -6.75 37.20 15.97
N PHE A 364 -7.62 36.34 15.51
CA PHE A 364 -9.04 36.34 15.86
C PHE A 364 -9.27 36.19 17.36
N ILE A 365 -8.66 35.17 18.00
CA ILE A 365 -8.77 34.95 19.43
C ILE A 365 -8.28 36.16 20.23
N LYS A 366 -7.15 36.78 19.81
CA LYS A 366 -6.64 37.99 20.46
C LYS A 366 -7.62 39.16 20.32
N ALA A 367 -8.22 39.36 19.14
CA ALA A 367 -9.15 40.43 18.87
C ALA A 367 -10.46 40.26 19.67
N VAL A 368 -10.98 39.04 19.81
CA VAL A 368 -12.14 38.74 20.67
C VAL A 368 -11.79 39.02 22.12
N ARG A 369 -10.63 38.53 22.63
CA ARG A 369 -10.21 38.75 24.02
C ARG A 369 -9.94 40.23 24.35
N ALA A 370 -9.49 41.00 23.35
CA ALA A 370 -9.27 42.45 23.51
C ALA A 370 -10.56 43.26 23.35
N GLY A 371 -11.72 42.63 23.13
CA GLY A 371 -13.00 43.31 22.93
C GLY A 371 -13.12 44.06 21.58
N SER A 372 -12.09 43.99 20.71
CA SER A 372 -12.13 44.63 19.38
C SER A 372 -13.04 43.90 18.39
N ILE A 373 -13.41 42.64 18.68
CA ILE A 373 -14.45 41.90 17.97
C ILE A 373 -15.47 41.41 19.00
N ALA A 374 -16.70 41.90 18.90
CA ALA A 374 -17.84 41.38 19.64
C ALA A 374 -18.31 40.07 18.99
N LEU A 375 -18.03 38.92 19.64
CA LEU A 375 -18.31 37.60 19.10
C LEU A 375 -19.75 37.40 18.61
N PRO A 376 -20.82 37.86 19.35
CA PRO A 376 -22.19 37.72 18.89
C PRO A 376 -22.47 38.49 17.58
N ILE A 377 -21.90 39.70 17.44
CA ILE A 377 -22.04 40.52 16.24
C ILE A 377 -21.30 39.87 15.08
N TYR A 378 -20.09 39.39 15.31
CA TYR A 378 -19.30 38.68 14.30
C TYR A 378 -20.02 37.42 13.79
N LEU A 379 -20.57 36.58 14.67
CA LEU A 379 -21.34 35.39 14.30
C LEU A 379 -22.57 35.75 13.48
N ARG A 380 -23.28 36.84 13.85
CA ARG A 380 -24.44 37.31 13.09
C ARG A 380 -24.05 37.81 11.69
N GLN A 381 -22.95 38.55 11.56
CA GLN A 381 -22.45 39.03 10.26
C GLN A 381 -21.95 37.92 9.36
N HIS A 382 -21.47 36.78 9.96
CA HIS A 382 -20.99 35.61 9.25
C HIS A 382 -21.95 34.41 9.43
N SER A 383 -23.27 34.68 9.57
CA SER A 383 -24.27 33.67 9.85
C SER A 383 -24.29 32.52 8.83
N VAL A 384 -24.15 32.84 7.53
CA VAL A 384 -24.15 31.82 6.47
C VAL A 384 -22.98 30.83 6.59
N PRO A 385 -21.70 31.26 6.65
CA PRO A 385 -20.59 30.31 6.82
C PRO A 385 -20.62 29.60 8.19
N VAL A 386 -21.09 30.25 9.25
CA VAL A 386 -21.26 29.62 10.57
C VAL A 386 -22.33 28.53 10.51
N PHE A 387 -23.50 28.83 9.94
CA PHE A 387 -24.56 27.85 9.76
C PHE A 387 -24.10 26.67 8.91
N ALA A 388 -23.42 26.93 7.77
CA ALA A 388 -22.89 25.87 6.92
C ALA A 388 -21.89 24.97 7.67
N ALA A 389 -20.95 25.57 8.41
CA ALA A 389 -19.98 24.80 9.21
C ALA A 389 -20.66 23.96 10.31
N THR A 390 -21.69 24.53 10.99
CA THR A 390 -22.47 23.81 12.00
C THR A 390 -23.24 22.65 11.38
N LEU A 391 -23.93 22.90 10.25
CA LEU A 391 -24.68 21.86 9.54
C LEU A 391 -23.77 20.71 9.09
N LEU A 392 -22.64 21.00 8.49
CA LEU A 392 -21.65 19.97 8.10
C LEU A 392 -21.16 19.18 9.31
N THR A 393 -20.92 19.85 10.44
CA THR A 393 -20.50 19.19 11.69
C THR A 393 -21.61 18.28 12.24
N VAL A 394 -22.86 18.73 12.22
CA VAL A 394 -24.02 17.93 12.67
C VAL A 394 -24.19 16.71 11.79
N ILE A 395 -24.10 16.85 10.45
CA ILE A 395 -24.18 15.70 9.53
C ILE A 395 -23.05 14.72 9.80
N ALA A 396 -21.80 15.20 9.93
CA ALA A 396 -20.64 14.34 10.19
C ALA A 396 -20.76 13.57 11.50
N ILE A 397 -21.16 14.24 12.60
CA ILE A 397 -21.35 13.60 13.90
C ILE A 397 -22.57 12.67 13.86
N GLY A 398 -23.65 13.11 13.22
CA GLY A 398 -24.86 12.28 13.02
C GLY A 398 -24.53 10.99 12.26
N GLY A 399 -23.73 11.07 11.21
CA GLY A 399 -23.25 9.90 10.48
C GLY A 399 -22.47 8.92 11.34
N LEU A 400 -21.58 9.44 12.19
CA LEU A 400 -20.82 8.59 13.12
C LEU A 400 -21.66 7.89 14.18
N ILE A 401 -22.76 8.52 14.63
CA ILE A 401 -23.59 8.02 15.74
C ILE A 401 -24.76 7.17 15.23
N PHE A 402 -25.46 7.65 14.20
CA PHE A 402 -26.77 7.10 13.82
C PHE A 402 -26.74 6.20 12.57
N VAL A 403 -25.71 6.32 11.71
CA VAL A 403 -25.57 5.39 10.59
C VAL A 403 -25.02 4.07 11.14
N PRO A 404 -25.77 2.96 11.08
CA PRO A 404 -25.24 1.67 11.54
C PRO A 404 -24.01 1.31 10.69
N PRO A 405 -23.01 0.62 11.26
CA PRO A 405 -21.97 0.01 10.45
C PRO A 405 -22.67 -0.88 9.40
N THR A 406 -22.38 -0.68 8.14
CA THR A 406 -22.70 -1.70 7.15
C THR A 406 -22.03 -2.98 7.65
N ALA A 407 -22.78 -4.07 7.70
CA ALA A 407 -22.18 -5.36 7.98
C ALA A 407 -20.92 -5.42 7.10
N ALA A 408 -19.77 -5.63 7.72
CA ALA A 408 -18.57 -5.98 6.97
C ALA A 408 -19.04 -7.03 5.98
N ILE A 409 -18.74 -6.87 4.69
CA ILE A 409 -19.12 -7.78 3.62
C ILE A 409 -19.19 -9.16 4.24
N GLY A 410 -20.37 -9.77 4.22
CA GLY A 410 -20.72 -10.89 5.11
C GLY A 410 -19.62 -11.94 5.06
N GLY A 411 -18.95 -12.17 6.17
CA GLY A 411 -17.89 -13.13 6.30
C GLY A 411 -16.45 -12.60 6.31
N LEU A 412 -16.15 -11.29 6.23
CA LEU A 412 -14.77 -10.81 6.29
C LEU A 412 -14.08 -11.18 7.63
N ASP A 413 -14.82 -11.19 8.73
CA ASP A 413 -14.32 -11.66 10.01
C ASP A 413 -14.29 -13.20 10.06
N GLU A 414 -15.21 -13.89 9.39
CA GLU A 414 -15.16 -15.33 9.14
C GLU A 414 -14.04 -15.70 8.17
N LEU A 415 -13.86 -14.96 7.09
CA LEU A 415 -12.75 -15.11 6.15
C LEU A 415 -11.41 -14.89 6.86
N LYS A 416 -11.30 -13.89 7.74
CA LYS A 416 -10.11 -13.67 8.57
C LYS A 416 -9.90 -14.77 9.60
N ALA A 417 -10.94 -15.27 10.22
CA ALA A 417 -10.87 -16.38 11.16
C ALA A 417 -10.42 -17.69 10.46
N ASN A 418 -10.92 -17.93 9.25
CA ASN A 418 -10.56 -19.10 8.45
C ASN A 418 -9.15 -18.97 7.81
N SER A 419 -8.69 -17.74 7.50
CA SER A 419 -7.36 -17.49 6.92
C SER A 419 -6.24 -17.44 7.97
N ASN A 420 -6.54 -17.18 9.24
CA ASN A 420 -5.56 -17.18 10.34
C ASN A 420 -5.23 -18.58 10.87
N THR A 421 -5.84 -19.62 10.35
CA THR A 421 -5.28 -20.95 10.49
C THR A 421 -3.97 -20.97 9.71
N GLN A 422 -2.84 -20.77 10.40
CA GLN A 422 -1.57 -21.27 9.89
C GLN A 422 -1.86 -22.68 9.40
N ALA A 423 -1.60 -22.92 8.11
CA ALA A 423 -1.82 -24.21 7.48
C ALA A 423 -1.06 -25.31 8.23
N THR A 424 -1.66 -25.80 9.31
CA THR A 424 -1.46 -27.15 9.72
C THR A 424 -2.27 -27.94 8.71
N PRO A 425 -1.66 -28.76 7.86
CA PRO A 425 -2.41 -29.63 6.96
C PRO A 425 -3.50 -30.32 7.79
N PRO A 426 -4.77 -30.33 7.37
CA PRO A 426 -5.75 -31.15 8.04
C PRO A 426 -5.18 -32.55 8.15
N PRO A 427 -5.43 -33.27 9.25
CA PRO A 427 -4.91 -34.62 9.40
C PRO A 427 -5.28 -35.46 8.18
N PRO A 428 -4.33 -36.22 7.59
CA PRO A 428 -4.61 -36.99 6.40
C PRO A 428 -5.81 -37.89 6.64
N PRO A 429 -6.68 -38.07 5.62
CA PRO A 429 -7.80 -39.01 5.74
C PRO A 429 -7.25 -40.39 6.11
N PRO A 430 -7.97 -41.16 6.96
CA PRO A 430 -7.48 -42.44 7.41
C PRO A 430 -7.23 -43.37 6.25
N GLU A 431 -5.97 -43.68 6.04
CA GLU A 431 -5.35 -44.81 5.36
C GLU A 431 -6.08 -45.53 4.19
N VAL A 432 -5.94 -45.01 2.95
CA VAL A 432 -5.88 -45.91 1.78
C VAL A 432 -4.86 -45.41 0.73
N THR A 433 -4.68 -44.14 0.57
CA THR A 433 -3.50 -43.48 -0.02
C THR A 433 -3.33 -42.18 0.75
N ASN A 434 -2.15 -41.87 1.23
CA ASN A 434 -1.89 -40.65 2.00
C ASN A 434 -1.99 -39.36 1.16
N ALA A 435 -2.56 -39.40 -0.03
CA ALA A 435 -2.63 -38.28 -0.95
C ALA A 435 -4.06 -37.79 -1.14
N TYR A 436 -4.24 -36.49 -1.19
CA TYR A 436 -5.50 -35.86 -1.52
C TYR A 436 -5.88 -36.10 -2.99
N ASP A 437 -7.16 -36.27 -3.28
CA ASP A 437 -7.67 -36.45 -4.65
C ASP A 437 -7.39 -35.21 -5.51
N ILE A 438 -7.56 -34.05 -4.92
CA ILE A 438 -7.35 -32.73 -5.49
C ILE A 438 -6.80 -31.80 -4.40
N LEU A 439 -5.79 -31.01 -4.72
CA LEU A 439 -5.25 -29.95 -3.87
C LEU A 439 -5.50 -28.61 -4.55
N LEU A 440 -6.27 -27.72 -3.91
CA LEU A 440 -6.43 -26.34 -4.34
C LEU A 440 -5.58 -25.42 -3.45
N ILE A 441 -4.70 -24.65 -4.07
CA ILE A 441 -3.95 -23.56 -3.43
C ILE A 441 -4.47 -22.23 -3.99
N GLY A 442 -5.07 -21.42 -3.12
CA GLY A 442 -5.77 -20.22 -3.55
C GLY A 442 -5.50 -18.99 -2.72
N ASP A 443 -5.98 -17.87 -3.22
CA ASP A 443 -5.97 -16.58 -2.55
C ASP A 443 -7.33 -16.26 -1.89
N SER A 444 -7.58 -14.98 -1.59
CA SER A 444 -8.79 -14.52 -0.92
C SER A 444 -10.09 -14.82 -1.66
N VAL A 445 -10.06 -14.91 -2.99
CA VAL A 445 -11.23 -15.20 -3.82
C VAL A 445 -11.76 -16.60 -3.50
N SER A 446 -10.88 -17.57 -3.38
CA SER A 446 -11.23 -18.97 -3.08
C SER A 446 -11.52 -19.26 -1.61
N VAL A 447 -11.26 -18.33 -0.67
CA VAL A 447 -11.57 -18.54 0.76
C VAL A 447 -13.07 -18.78 0.97
N ARG A 448 -13.95 -18.06 0.28
CA ARG A 448 -15.40 -18.28 0.41
C ARG A 448 -15.87 -19.59 -0.19
N THR A 449 -15.07 -20.21 -1.05
CA THR A 449 -15.41 -21.49 -1.65
C THR A 449 -15.12 -22.69 -0.75
N ILE A 450 -14.40 -22.51 0.37
CA ILE A 450 -13.96 -23.59 1.26
C ILE A 450 -15.10 -24.57 1.61
N PRO A 451 -16.26 -24.14 2.17
CA PRO A 451 -17.29 -25.08 2.56
C PRO A 451 -17.89 -25.85 1.37
N TYR A 452 -18.05 -25.19 0.23
CA TYR A 452 -18.57 -25.81 -1.00
C TYR A 452 -17.56 -26.73 -1.65
N PHE A 453 -16.26 -26.41 -1.57
CA PHE A 453 -15.18 -27.27 -2.07
C PHE A 453 -15.06 -28.54 -1.24
N GLU A 454 -15.10 -28.45 0.10
CA GLU A 454 -15.04 -29.61 1.00
C GLU A 454 -16.25 -30.54 0.83
N GLU A 455 -17.45 -29.98 0.56
CA GLU A 455 -18.64 -30.76 0.24
C GLU A 455 -18.50 -31.46 -1.13
N THR A 456 -17.97 -30.76 -2.14
CA THR A 456 -17.85 -31.25 -3.51
C THR A 456 -16.71 -32.28 -3.64
N PHE A 457 -15.63 -32.10 -2.92
CA PHE A 457 -14.41 -32.92 -2.94
C PHE A 457 -14.04 -33.46 -1.55
N PRO A 458 -14.79 -34.46 -1.02
CA PRO A 458 -14.55 -34.97 0.35
C PRO A 458 -13.14 -35.54 0.58
N GLY A 459 -12.45 -35.97 -0.48
CA GLY A 459 -11.06 -36.44 -0.44
C GLY A 459 -10.04 -35.39 -0.89
N GLY A 460 -10.47 -34.15 -1.10
CA GLY A 460 -9.64 -33.04 -1.51
C GLY A 460 -9.12 -32.20 -0.34
N ALA A 461 -8.22 -31.29 -0.64
CA ALA A 461 -7.80 -30.25 0.28
C ALA A 461 -7.81 -28.87 -0.40
N ILE A 462 -8.22 -27.86 0.32
CA ILE A 462 -8.19 -26.45 -0.09
C ILE A 462 -7.37 -25.65 0.92
N ASP A 463 -6.33 -24.98 0.43
CA ASP A 463 -5.48 -24.07 1.20
C ASP A 463 -5.58 -22.68 0.58
N SER A 464 -6.46 -21.88 1.12
CA SER A 464 -6.74 -20.52 0.63
C SER A 464 -6.52 -19.50 1.73
N ALA A 465 -5.87 -18.39 1.41
CA ALA A 465 -5.59 -17.35 2.37
C ALA A 465 -5.70 -15.95 1.75
N ILE A 466 -6.09 -15.00 2.60
CA ILE A 466 -6.19 -13.59 2.25
C ILE A 466 -4.79 -13.05 1.91
N ASN A 467 -4.72 -12.18 0.90
CA ASN A 467 -3.50 -11.48 0.44
C ASN A 467 -2.38 -12.41 -0.08
N ARG A 468 -2.69 -13.65 -0.37
CA ARG A 468 -1.72 -14.61 -0.90
C ARG A 468 -1.35 -14.24 -2.34
N GLN A 469 -0.05 -14.09 -2.59
CA GLN A 469 0.51 -13.86 -3.91
C GLN A 469 0.90 -15.17 -4.59
N LEU A 470 1.04 -15.16 -5.92
CA LEU A 470 1.45 -16.35 -6.68
C LEU A 470 2.78 -16.93 -6.20
N VAL A 471 3.76 -16.07 -5.88
CA VAL A 471 5.10 -16.51 -5.42
C VAL A 471 5.05 -17.36 -4.13
N ALA A 472 4.01 -17.20 -3.31
CA ALA A 472 3.80 -18.07 -2.14
C ALA A 472 3.35 -19.49 -2.53
N GLY A 473 2.78 -19.66 -3.71
CA GLY A 473 2.29 -20.96 -4.20
C GLY A 473 3.34 -22.04 -4.20
N THR A 474 4.56 -21.72 -4.63
CA THR A 474 5.70 -22.65 -4.65
C THR A 474 6.04 -23.17 -3.24
N GLN A 475 6.09 -22.28 -2.25
CA GLN A 475 6.40 -22.67 -0.86
C GLN A 475 5.29 -23.52 -0.26
N ILE A 476 4.03 -23.15 -0.49
CA ILE A 476 2.87 -23.88 0.03
C ILE A 476 2.79 -25.26 -0.62
N TYR A 477 2.94 -25.34 -1.94
CA TYR A 477 2.97 -26.62 -2.64
C TYR A 477 4.06 -27.55 -2.10
N ASN A 478 5.29 -27.03 -1.90
CA ASN A 478 6.38 -27.81 -1.33
C ASN A 478 6.06 -28.33 0.06
N HIS A 479 5.36 -27.57 0.90
CA HIS A 479 4.93 -28.04 2.22
C HIS A 479 4.04 -29.30 2.11
N TYR A 480 3.05 -29.31 1.21
CA TYR A 480 2.21 -30.48 0.95
C TYR A 480 2.98 -31.64 0.29
N LYS A 481 3.89 -31.32 -0.62
CA LYS A 481 4.76 -32.29 -1.30
C LYS A 481 5.69 -32.98 -0.31
N ASP A 482 6.32 -32.26 0.59
CA ASP A 482 7.23 -32.80 1.62
C ASP A 482 6.47 -33.66 2.65
N ALA A 483 5.21 -33.35 2.90
CA ALA A 483 4.32 -34.19 3.70
C ALA A 483 3.87 -35.47 2.98
N GLY A 484 4.12 -35.59 1.67
CA GLY A 484 3.75 -36.77 0.87
C GLY A 484 2.26 -36.91 0.58
N VAL A 485 1.49 -35.79 0.69
CA VAL A 485 0.03 -35.81 0.60
C VAL A 485 -0.52 -35.26 -0.70
N VAL A 486 0.32 -34.85 -1.65
CA VAL A 486 -0.11 -34.30 -2.95
C VAL A 486 -0.46 -35.43 -3.92
N GLY A 487 -1.71 -35.47 -4.34
CA GLY A 487 -2.20 -36.39 -5.36
C GLY A 487 -1.88 -35.95 -6.79
N THR A 488 -2.71 -36.37 -7.75
CA THR A 488 -2.49 -36.13 -9.18
C THR A 488 -2.96 -34.74 -9.61
N ILE A 489 -4.03 -34.23 -9.01
CA ILE A 489 -4.70 -32.98 -9.43
C ILE A 489 -4.29 -31.85 -8.50
N VAL A 490 -3.75 -30.76 -9.08
CA VAL A 490 -3.39 -29.55 -8.36
C VAL A 490 -4.03 -28.33 -9.05
N VAL A 491 -4.76 -27.54 -8.29
CA VAL A 491 -5.41 -26.32 -8.76
C VAL A 491 -4.74 -25.12 -8.10
N PHE A 492 -4.33 -24.15 -8.89
CA PHE A 492 -3.86 -22.86 -8.40
C PHE A 492 -4.88 -21.77 -8.77
N ALA A 493 -5.46 -21.16 -7.75
CA ALA A 493 -6.37 -20.03 -7.84
C ALA A 493 -5.67 -18.80 -7.23
N LEU A 494 -4.59 -18.37 -7.90
CA LEU A 494 -3.68 -17.30 -7.47
C LEU A 494 -3.50 -16.29 -8.60
N GLY A 495 -3.39 -15.01 -8.26
CA GLY A 495 -3.14 -13.95 -9.26
C GLY A 495 -3.93 -12.67 -9.00
N THR A 496 -4.83 -12.67 -8.03
CA THR A 496 -5.61 -11.49 -7.64
C THR A 496 -4.76 -10.48 -6.88
N ASN A 497 -3.82 -10.92 -6.06
CA ASN A 497 -3.06 -10.09 -5.10
C ASN A 497 -1.67 -9.71 -5.61
N GLY A 498 -1.55 -9.25 -6.84
CA GLY A 498 -0.32 -8.71 -7.40
C GLY A 498 0.01 -9.21 -8.80
N PRO A 499 1.02 -8.62 -9.44
CA PRO A 499 1.46 -9.03 -10.77
C PRO A 499 2.01 -10.46 -10.79
N VAL A 500 1.62 -11.20 -11.83
CA VAL A 500 2.12 -12.55 -12.14
C VAL A 500 3.12 -12.44 -13.29
N THR A 501 4.35 -12.88 -13.09
CA THR A 501 5.36 -12.93 -14.17
C THR A 501 5.44 -14.32 -14.79
N ASP A 502 5.94 -14.40 -16.03
CA ASP A 502 6.20 -15.69 -16.67
C ASP A 502 7.23 -16.51 -15.87
N GLU A 503 8.25 -15.83 -15.29
CA GLU A 503 9.28 -16.49 -14.47
C GLU A 503 8.72 -17.09 -13.19
N ASP A 504 7.90 -16.33 -12.43
CA ASP A 504 7.32 -16.81 -11.16
C ASP A 504 6.35 -17.99 -11.40
N LEU A 505 5.58 -17.92 -12.48
CA LEU A 505 4.63 -18.97 -12.82
C LEU A 505 5.35 -20.23 -13.33
N ASP A 506 6.38 -20.10 -14.17
CA ASP A 506 7.17 -21.21 -14.65
C ASP A 506 7.97 -21.87 -13.50
N GLU A 507 8.44 -21.11 -12.50
CA GLU A 507 9.07 -21.66 -11.28
C GLU A 507 8.08 -22.56 -10.51
N LEU A 508 6.84 -22.07 -10.31
CA LEU A 508 5.79 -22.82 -9.64
C LEU A 508 5.47 -24.12 -10.42
N LEU A 509 5.20 -24.01 -11.71
CA LEU A 509 4.81 -25.16 -12.57
C LEU A 509 5.92 -26.22 -12.66
N ASN A 510 7.18 -25.78 -12.79
CA ASN A 510 8.33 -26.68 -12.77
C ASN A 510 8.53 -27.38 -11.41
N THR A 511 8.20 -26.72 -10.30
CA THR A 511 8.25 -27.30 -8.96
C THR A 511 7.18 -28.37 -8.77
N VAL A 512 6.00 -28.17 -9.34
CA VAL A 512 4.92 -29.15 -9.34
C VAL A 512 5.31 -30.39 -10.15
N GLY A 513 5.85 -30.17 -11.36
CA GLY A 513 6.34 -31.23 -12.22
C GLY A 513 5.32 -31.68 -13.29
N ALA A 514 5.81 -32.48 -14.24
CA ALA A 514 5.01 -32.92 -15.40
C ALA A 514 4.11 -34.14 -15.10
N ASP A 515 4.24 -34.74 -13.93
CA ASP A 515 3.49 -35.92 -13.49
C ASP A 515 2.12 -35.57 -12.87
N LYS A 516 1.82 -34.28 -12.75
CA LYS A 516 0.56 -33.78 -12.20
C LYS A 516 -0.31 -33.16 -13.29
N SER A 517 -1.61 -33.25 -13.12
CA SER A 517 -2.57 -32.42 -13.86
C SER A 517 -2.73 -31.10 -13.14
N ILE A 518 -2.29 -30.03 -13.76
CA ILE A 518 -2.27 -28.69 -13.17
C ILE A 518 -3.38 -27.84 -13.77
N TYR A 519 -4.17 -27.22 -12.93
CA TYR A 519 -5.23 -26.30 -13.33
C TYR A 519 -4.92 -24.90 -12.80
N LEU A 520 -4.95 -23.91 -13.68
CA LEU A 520 -4.79 -22.50 -13.34
C LEU A 520 -6.12 -21.79 -13.50
N VAL A 521 -6.61 -21.18 -12.44
CA VAL A 521 -7.78 -20.31 -12.50
C VAL A 521 -7.30 -18.88 -12.79
N ASN A 522 -7.81 -18.27 -13.87
CA ASN A 522 -7.52 -16.87 -14.14
C ASN A 522 -8.30 -15.95 -13.19
N THR A 523 -7.90 -14.69 -13.14
CA THR A 523 -8.37 -13.75 -12.12
C THR A 523 -9.37 -12.74 -12.66
N ARG A 524 -10.29 -12.31 -11.80
CA ARG A 524 -11.17 -11.18 -11.98
C ARG A 524 -10.96 -10.20 -10.82
N CYS A 525 -10.39 -9.04 -11.11
CA CYS A 525 -10.19 -7.98 -10.12
C CYS A 525 -10.07 -6.61 -10.83
N PRO A 526 -10.55 -5.51 -10.22
CA PRO A 526 -10.49 -4.17 -10.82
C PRO A 526 -9.09 -3.54 -10.72
N ASP A 527 -8.03 -4.34 -10.80
CA ASP A 527 -6.65 -3.91 -10.64
C ASP A 527 -5.90 -3.87 -11.99
N SER A 528 -4.90 -3.03 -12.07
CA SER A 528 -4.14 -2.77 -13.31
C SER A 528 -3.36 -3.97 -13.85
N TRP A 529 -3.20 -5.03 -13.06
CA TRP A 529 -2.50 -6.26 -13.47
C TRP A 529 -3.41 -7.36 -13.99
N GLU A 530 -4.75 -7.25 -13.88
CA GLU A 530 -5.71 -8.28 -14.29
C GLU A 530 -5.44 -8.80 -15.70
N GLU A 531 -5.43 -7.90 -16.70
CA GLU A 531 -5.22 -8.26 -18.09
C GLU A 531 -3.86 -8.92 -18.32
N ALA A 532 -2.80 -8.37 -17.72
CA ALA A 532 -1.44 -8.90 -17.83
C ALA A 532 -1.31 -10.28 -17.19
N ASN A 533 -1.90 -10.48 -16.00
CA ASN A 533 -1.90 -11.76 -15.29
C ASN A 533 -2.65 -12.83 -16.09
N ASN A 534 -3.86 -12.52 -16.59
CA ASN A 534 -4.64 -13.46 -17.37
C ASN A 534 -3.94 -13.84 -18.68
N ALA A 535 -3.25 -12.88 -19.32
CA ALA A 535 -2.42 -13.17 -20.49
C ALA A 535 -1.22 -14.07 -20.14
N THR A 536 -0.58 -13.87 -18.97
CA THR A 536 0.52 -14.73 -18.50
C THR A 536 0.02 -16.15 -18.21
N ILE A 537 -1.09 -16.29 -17.50
CA ILE A 537 -1.73 -17.58 -17.20
C ILE A 537 -2.09 -18.31 -18.52
N ALA A 538 -2.69 -17.63 -19.48
CA ALA A 538 -3.03 -18.20 -20.78
C ALA A 538 -1.79 -18.66 -21.57
N ARG A 539 -0.67 -17.90 -21.52
CA ARG A 539 0.59 -18.33 -22.14
C ARG A 539 1.19 -19.56 -21.49
N ALA A 540 1.04 -19.71 -20.17
CA ALA A 540 1.56 -20.87 -19.46
C ALA A 540 0.92 -22.18 -19.93
N THR A 541 -0.39 -22.19 -20.25
CA THR A 541 -1.06 -23.37 -20.80
C THR A 541 -0.53 -23.79 -22.19
N GLN A 542 0.06 -22.86 -22.92
CA GLN A 542 0.69 -23.15 -24.22
C GLN A 542 2.11 -23.69 -24.07
N ARG A 543 2.82 -23.34 -22.97
CA ARG A 543 4.19 -23.78 -22.70
C ARG A 543 4.25 -25.13 -22.00
N HIS A 544 3.25 -25.43 -21.19
CA HIS A 544 3.21 -26.64 -20.35
C HIS A 544 2.03 -27.53 -20.74
N GLY A 545 2.30 -28.71 -21.30
CA GLY A 545 1.26 -29.60 -21.84
C GLY A 545 0.34 -30.27 -20.80
N ASN A 546 0.69 -30.18 -19.52
CA ASN A 546 -0.10 -30.71 -18.40
C ASN A 546 -0.83 -29.60 -17.62
N VAL A 547 -0.89 -28.38 -18.18
CA VAL A 547 -1.54 -27.22 -17.56
C VAL A 547 -2.81 -26.87 -18.32
N THR A 548 -3.92 -26.77 -17.61
CA THR A 548 -5.25 -26.42 -18.14
C THR A 548 -5.73 -25.11 -17.53
N LEU A 549 -6.30 -24.22 -18.38
CA LEU A 549 -6.93 -22.99 -17.90
C LEU A 549 -8.36 -23.26 -17.43
N ILE A 550 -8.71 -22.71 -16.28
CA ILE A 550 -10.09 -22.54 -15.81
C ILE A 550 -10.43 -21.05 -15.94
N ASP A 551 -11.33 -20.72 -16.87
CA ASP A 551 -11.60 -19.34 -17.28
C ASP A 551 -12.71 -18.69 -16.46
N TRP A 552 -12.38 -18.32 -15.21
CA TRP A 552 -13.27 -17.56 -14.33
C TRP A 552 -13.56 -16.14 -14.89
N PHE A 553 -12.56 -15.53 -15.51
CA PHE A 553 -12.68 -14.18 -16.05
C PHE A 553 -13.82 -14.08 -17.09
N SER A 554 -13.88 -15.02 -18.04
CA SER A 554 -14.94 -15.06 -19.05
C SER A 554 -16.28 -15.49 -18.47
N LEU A 555 -16.30 -16.43 -17.53
CA LEU A 555 -17.52 -16.92 -16.91
C LEU A 555 -18.20 -15.83 -16.06
N SER A 556 -17.41 -15.01 -15.37
CA SER A 556 -17.92 -13.91 -14.55
C SER A 556 -18.16 -12.61 -15.32
N ALA A 557 -17.90 -12.58 -16.63
CA ALA A 557 -18.10 -11.40 -17.45
C ALA A 557 -19.58 -10.97 -17.45
N ASN A 558 -19.84 -9.69 -17.20
CA ASN A 558 -21.18 -9.10 -17.08
C ASN A 558 -22.04 -9.63 -15.92
N HIS A 559 -21.42 -10.23 -14.92
CA HIS A 559 -22.07 -10.75 -13.73
C HIS A 559 -21.56 -10.02 -12.48
N ASP A 560 -21.86 -8.71 -12.39
CA ASP A 560 -21.45 -7.89 -11.23
C ASP A 560 -22.08 -8.40 -9.92
N GLU A 561 -23.21 -9.10 -10.00
CA GLU A 561 -23.90 -9.76 -8.88
C GLU A 561 -23.11 -10.92 -8.26
N TYR A 562 -22.10 -11.45 -8.95
CA TYR A 562 -21.23 -12.48 -8.41
C TYR A 562 -20.24 -11.94 -7.36
N PHE A 563 -20.11 -10.64 -7.26
CA PHE A 563 -19.10 -9.99 -6.42
C PHE A 563 -19.72 -9.19 -5.29
N ASP A 564 -19.09 -9.23 -4.13
CA ASP A 564 -19.51 -8.52 -2.89
C ASP A 564 -19.30 -6.99 -2.95
N GLY A 565 -19.49 -6.38 -4.11
CA GLY A 565 -19.38 -4.94 -4.27
C GLY A 565 -17.94 -4.42 -4.45
N ASP A 566 -16.95 -5.27 -4.50
CA ASP A 566 -15.54 -4.89 -4.77
C ASP A 566 -15.04 -5.37 -6.14
N GLY A 567 -15.86 -6.08 -6.89
CA GLY A 567 -15.52 -6.60 -8.21
C GLY A 567 -14.51 -7.75 -8.20
N THR A 568 -14.26 -8.35 -7.04
CA THR A 568 -13.23 -9.39 -6.83
C THR A 568 -13.74 -10.56 -6.00
N HIS A 569 -14.27 -10.28 -4.79
CA HIS A 569 -14.64 -11.33 -3.85
C HIS A 569 -16.05 -11.84 -4.12
N LEU A 570 -16.16 -13.16 -4.07
CA LEU A 570 -17.37 -13.87 -4.45
C LEU A 570 -18.50 -13.66 -3.44
N THR A 571 -19.74 -13.58 -3.91
CA THR A 571 -20.93 -13.82 -3.10
C THR A 571 -21.05 -15.31 -2.76
N GLU A 572 -21.96 -15.71 -1.86
CA GLU A 572 -22.20 -17.14 -1.58
C GLU A 572 -22.65 -17.91 -2.82
N GLU A 573 -23.51 -17.32 -3.63
CA GLU A 573 -23.97 -17.91 -4.89
C GLU A 573 -22.81 -18.09 -5.89
N ALA A 574 -21.98 -17.07 -6.03
CA ALA A 574 -20.82 -17.13 -6.91
C ALA A 574 -19.75 -18.13 -6.42
N ALA A 575 -19.61 -18.33 -5.10
CA ALA A 575 -18.71 -19.34 -4.55
C ALA A 575 -19.12 -20.77 -4.92
N GLN A 576 -20.43 -21.04 -4.99
CA GLN A 576 -20.96 -22.31 -5.49
C GLN A 576 -20.67 -22.50 -7.00
N ILE A 577 -20.91 -21.42 -7.79
CA ILE A 577 -20.63 -21.42 -9.24
C ILE A 577 -19.14 -21.63 -9.50
N TYR A 578 -18.28 -20.95 -8.74
CA TYR A 578 -16.82 -21.08 -8.84
C TYR A 578 -16.37 -22.52 -8.54
N THR A 579 -16.92 -23.13 -7.47
CA THR A 579 -16.63 -24.53 -7.11
C THR A 579 -17.12 -25.50 -8.21
N ALA A 580 -18.33 -25.29 -8.73
CA ALA A 580 -18.89 -26.10 -9.82
C ALA A 580 -18.04 -26.01 -11.10
N MET A 581 -17.50 -24.81 -11.43
CA MET A 581 -16.57 -24.62 -12.54
C MET A 581 -15.29 -25.45 -12.36
N ILE A 582 -14.70 -25.48 -11.16
CA ILE A 582 -13.54 -26.31 -10.86
C ILE A 582 -13.91 -27.79 -10.99
N GLN A 583 -15.06 -28.22 -10.46
CA GLN A 583 -15.55 -29.58 -10.56
C GLN A 583 -15.70 -30.02 -12.03
N GLN A 584 -16.28 -29.18 -12.86
CA GLN A 584 -16.46 -29.47 -14.28
C GLN A 584 -15.11 -29.59 -15.01
N ALA A 585 -14.19 -28.68 -14.74
CA ALA A 585 -12.88 -28.67 -15.38
C ALA A 585 -12.02 -29.90 -15.01
N THR A 586 -12.14 -30.37 -13.76
CA THR A 586 -11.34 -31.50 -13.23
C THR A 586 -12.04 -32.86 -13.37
N ALA A 587 -13.25 -32.93 -13.93
CA ALA A 587 -14.11 -34.11 -13.91
C ALA A 587 -13.47 -35.37 -14.54
N GLU A 588 -12.76 -35.22 -15.66
CA GLU A 588 -12.10 -36.35 -16.33
C GLU A 588 -10.96 -36.93 -15.50
N ASP A 589 -10.09 -36.07 -14.98
CA ASP A 589 -8.96 -36.49 -14.13
C ASP A 589 -9.44 -37.04 -12.79
N MET A 590 -10.47 -36.42 -12.19
CA MET A 590 -11.08 -36.88 -10.96
C MET A 590 -11.65 -38.30 -11.11
N LYS A 591 -12.30 -38.59 -12.24
CA LYS A 591 -12.78 -39.95 -12.55
C LYS A 591 -11.64 -40.97 -12.55
N VAL A 592 -10.50 -40.64 -13.15
CA VAL A 592 -9.32 -41.53 -13.16
C VAL A 592 -8.79 -41.73 -11.74
N VAL A 593 -8.74 -40.70 -10.92
CA VAL A 593 -8.29 -40.79 -9.51
C VAL A 593 -9.21 -41.71 -8.71
N LEU A 594 -10.52 -41.53 -8.80
CA LEU A 594 -11.51 -42.32 -8.09
C LEU A 594 -11.53 -43.78 -8.57
N ASP A 595 -11.42 -44.03 -9.88
CA ASP A 595 -11.32 -45.38 -10.44
C ASP A 595 -10.06 -46.12 -9.94
N ASN A 596 -8.92 -45.40 -9.84
CA ASN A 596 -7.67 -45.95 -9.33
C ASN A 596 -7.76 -46.27 -7.82
N LYS A 597 -8.39 -45.40 -7.02
CA LYS A 597 -8.66 -45.67 -5.61
C LYS A 597 -9.54 -46.90 -5.42
N ALA A 598 -10.64 -47.00 -6.17
CA ALA A 598 -11.54 -48.16 -6.09
C ALA A 598 -10.82 -49.48 -6.43
N LYS A 599 -9.95 -49.47 -7.44
CA LYS A 599 -9.11 -50.62 -7.79
C LYS A 599 -8.11 -50.98 -6.68
N ALA A 600 -7.45 -49.98 -6.08
CA ALA A 600 -6.50 -50.20 -5.00
C ALA A 600 -7.19 -50.76 -3.74
N GLU A 601 -8.40 -50.25 -3.45
CA GLU A 601 -9.19 -50.73 -2.32
C GLU A 601 -9.68 -52.16 -2.53
N ALA A 602 -10.15 -52.52 -3.72
CA ALA A 602 -10.54 -53.87 -4.09
C ALA A 602 -9.35 -54.85 -3.98
N ALA A 603 -8.17 -54.49 -4.48
CA ALA A 603 -6.96 -55.31 -4.37
C ALA A 603 -6.51 -55.50 -2.91
N ARG A 604 -6.70 -54.48 -2.07
CA ARG A 604 -6.40 -54.55 -0.64
C ARG A 604 -7.36 -55.50 0.10
N GLN A 605 -8.65 -55.40 -0.20
CA GLN A 605 -9.66 -56.31 0.37
C GLN A 605 -9.40 -57.77 -0.04
N GLU A 606 -9.03 -58.02 -1.29
CA GLU A 606 -8.64 -59.33 -1.78
C GLU A 606 -7.39 -59.84 -1.06
N ALA A 607 -6.37 -59.02 -0.86
CA ALA A 607 -5.17 -59.39 -0.11
C ALA A 607 -5.45 -59.71 1.35
N TYR A 608 -6.36 -58.97 2.01
CA TYR A 608 -6.81 -59.26 3.36
C TYR A 608 -7.58 -60.59 3.43
N SER A 609 -8.48 -60.87 2.50
CA SER A 609 -9.23 -62.13 2.47
C SER A 609 -8.32 -63.34 2.27
N VAL A 610 -7.32 -63.26 1.40
CA VAL A 610 -6.31 -64.29 1.18
C VAL A 610 -5.44 -64.51 2.44
N ALA A 611 -5.03 -63.43 3.11
CA ALA A 611 -4.26 -63.51 4.35
C ALA A 611 -5.06 -64.14 5.50
N ASP A 612 -6.35 -63.84 5.60
CA ASP A 612 -7.25 -64.38 6.60
C ASP A 612 -7.51 -65.90 6.38
N GLN A 613 -7.73 -66.29 5.11
CA GLN A 613 -7.82 -67.70 4.73
C GLN A 613 -6.54 -68.51 5.06
N ALA A 614 -5.38 -67.93 4.74
CA ALA A 614 -4.10 -68.55 5.05
C ALA A 614 -3.81 -68.66 6.58
N ALA A 615 -4.33 -67.73 7.39
CA ALA A 615 -4.26 -67.78 8.84
C ALA A 615 -5.17 -68.88 9.42
N GLN A 616 -6.40 -68.98 8.90
CA GLN A 616 -7.36 -70.03 9.29
C GLN A 616 -6.87 -71.43 8.91
N GLU A 617 -6.28 -71.60 7.73
CA GLU A 617 -5.65 -72.91 7.33
C GLU A 617 -4.48 -73.31 8.23
N LYS A 618 -3.66 -72.32 8.66
CA LYS A 618 -2.58 -72.59 9.63
C LYS A 618 -3.08 -72.95 11.02
N GLU A 619 -4.16 -72.35 11.47
CA GLU A 619 -4.78 -72.68 12.76
C GLU A 619 -5.43 -74.05 12.73
N GLN A 620 -6.09 -74.42 11.62
CA GLN A 620 -6.62 -75.80 11.43
C GLN A 620 -5.55 -76.85 11.28
N ALA A 621 -4.36 -76.53 10.75
CA ALA A 621 -3.24 -77.49 10.64
C ALA A 621 -2.44 -77.64 11.96
N ALA A 622 -2.63 -76.73 12.94
CA ALA A 622 -2.00 -76.72 14.24
C ALA A 622 -2.89 -77.35 15.35
N ALA A 623 -4.17 -77.59 15.09
CA ALA A 623 -5.11 -78.30 15.93
C ALA A 623 -5.18 -79.80 15.54
#